data_d04648824fb8b4149d597919fe0f0e7a
#
_entry.id   d04648824fb8b4149d597919fe0f0e7a
#
_cell.length_a   1.000
_cell.length_b   1.000
_cell.length_c   1.000
_cell.angle_alpha   90.00
_cell.angle_beta   90.00
_cell.angle_gamma   90.00
#
_symmetry.space_group_name_H-M   'P 1'
#
loop_
_entity.id
_entity.type
_entity.pdbx_description
1 polymer ?
#
loop_
_entity_poly.entity_id
_entity_poly.type
_entity_poly.pdbx_seq_one_letter_code
_entity_poly.pdbx_strand_id
1 'polypeptide(L)'
;MKLFSKKKNKISTIPPIPPIEEIAEELYDKCLSFCDYDVVRVIYNEDKTKRFILLKSHSGFYKYTFEIICVMDEDEWSVCCDIPGEYPAYWLPDDRAFAYSFFGTEEEALSSMKQESKYLQYFK
;
A
#
# COMPACT_ATOMS: atom_id res chain seq x y z
N MET A 1 4.04 37.63 10.80
CA MET A 1 3.92 37.00 10.79
C MET A 1 4.09 36.66 10.63
N LYS A 2 3.95 36.48 10.63
CA LYS A 2 3.99 35.70 10.51
C LYS A 2 4.14 35.10 10.63
N LEU A 3 4.16 34.80 10.83
CA LEU A 3 4.33 33.88 10.88
C LEU A 3 4.54 33.50 10.57
N PHE A 4 4.32 33.50 10.43
CA PHE A 4 4.54 32.73 10.00
C PHE A 4 5.17 32.51 9.31
N SER A 5 5.07 32.94 8.89
CA SER A 5 5.76 32.60 8.38
C SER A 5 6.58 32.10 8.61
N LYS A 6 6.75 31.98 9.30
CA LYS A 6 7.52 31.23 9.63
C LYS A 6 7.35 30.02 9.67
N LYS A 7 6.72 29.78 9.48
CA LYS A 7 6.62 28.67 9.19
C LYS A 7 6.95 28.20 8.04
N LYS A 8 7.02 28.71 7.21
CA LYS A 8 7.30 28.36 6.07
C LYS A 8 8.64 28.38 5.78
N ASN A 9 9.40 29.13 6.15
CA ASN A 9 10.75 28.93 6.00
C ASN A 9 11.21 27.85 6.83
N LYS A 10 10.35 27.13 7.29
CA LYS A 10 10.62 26.03 8.04
C LYS A 10 11.21 24.95 7.23
N ILE A 11 12.22 24.35 7.70
CA ILE A 11 12.83 23.19 7.09
C ILE A 11 11.86 22.03 7.22
N SER A 12 11.65 21.31 6.14
CA SER A 12 10.78 20.14 6.18
C SER A 12 11.34 19.13 7.16
N THR A 13 10.47 18.55 7.96
CA THR A 13 10.85 17.51 8.89
C THR A 13 10.70 16.12 8.29
N ILE A 14 10.22 16.03 7.07
CA ILE A 14 10.07 14.75 6.40
C ILE A 14 11.45 14.26 5.96
N PRO A 15 11.90 13.10 6.44
CA PRO A 15 13.20 12.60 6.01
C PRO A 15 13.15 12.17 4.54
N PRO A 16 14.31 12.15 3.88
CA PRO A 16 14.32 11.64 2.52
C PRO A 16 13.91 10.18 2.48
N ILE A 17 13.21 9.81 1.44
CA ILE A 17 12.72 8.44 1.26
C ILE A 17 13.76 7.68 0.47
N PRO A 18 14.25 6.54 0.97
CA PRO A 18 15.13 5.69 0.17
C PRO A 18 14.41 5.20 -1.08
N PRO A 19 15.11 4.65 -2.04
CA PRO A 19 14.43 4.10 -3.21
C PRO A 19 13.34 3.12 -2.78
N ILE A 20 12.18 3.26 -3.40
CA ILE A 20 11.01 2.47 -3.00
C ILE A 20 11.31 0.97 -3.10
N GLU A 21 12.09 0.58 -4.10
CA GLU A 21 12.41 -0.83 -4.30
C GLU A 21 13.11 -1.44 -3.08
N GLU A 22 13.79 -0.61 -2.30
CA GLU A 22 14.53 -1.11 -1.14
C GLU A 22 13.67 -1.22 0.11
N ILE A 23 12.60 -0.44 0.19
CA ILE A 23 11.82 -0.37 1.43
C ILE A 23 10.37 -0.79 1.24
N ALA A 24 9.97 -1.18 0.03
CA ALA A 24 8.57 -1.45 -0.25
C ALA A 24 7.97 -2.49 0.69
N GLU A 25 8.76 -3.50 1.03
CA GLU A 25 8.26 -4.59 1.87
C GLU A 25 8.23 -4.23 3.35
N GLU A 26 8.85 -3.10 3.73
CA GLU A 26 8.91 -2.66 5.11
C GLU A 26 7.87 -1.60 5.43
N LEU A 27 7.21 -1.05 4.41
CA LEU A 27 6.28 0.03 4.63
C LEU A 27 5.02 -0.47 5.32
N TYR A 28 4.49 0.39 6.18
CA TYR A 28 3.27 0.09 6.89
C TYR A 28 2.11 -0.08 5.91
N ASP A 29 1.26 -1.04 6.16
CA ASP A 29 0.06 -1.27 5.37
C ASP A 29 -1.14 -1.03 6.26
N LYS A 30 -1.87 0.04 5.99
CA LYS A 30 -3.00 0.43 6.82
C LYS A 30 -4.13 -0.59 6.82
N CYS A 31 -4.19 -1.43 5.80
CA CYS A 31 -5.34 -2.30 5.63
C CYS A 31 -5.08 -3.76 5.97
N LEU A 32 -3.82 -4.18 6.01
CA LEU A 32 -3.51 -5.56 6.34
C LEU A 32 -3.54 -5.85 7.83
N SER A 33 -3.82 -4.83 8.64
CA SER A 33 -3.97 -5.05 10.06
C SER A 33 -5.30 -5.68 10.42
N PHE A 34 -6.19 -5.88 9.44
CA PHE A 34 -7.46 -6.53 9.70
C PHE A 34 -7.28 -8.03 9.74
N CYS A 35 -7.84 -8.64 10.75
CA CYS A 35 -7.49 -9.98 11.14
C CYS A 35 -8.29 -11.09 10.48
N ASP A 36 -9.19 -10.75 9.57
CA ASP A 36 -10.11 -11.75 9.02
C ASP A 36 -9.52 -12.52 7.86
N TYR A 37 -8.32 -12.17 7.43
CA TYR A 37 -7.69 -12.77 6.25
C TYR A 37 -6.24 -13.04 6.51
N ASP A 38 -5.73 -14.08 5.84
CA ASP A 38 -4.30 -14.34 5.81
C ASP A 38 -3.76 -13.89 4.47
N VAL A 39 -2.57 -13.30 4.49
CA VAL A 39 -1.89 -12.90 3.26
C VAL A 39 -1.26 -14.14 2.64
N VAL A 40 -1.69 -14.48 1.43
CA VAL A 40 -1.19 -15.66 0.73
C VAL A 40 -0.03 -15.28 -0.18
N ARG A 41 -0.14 -14.14 -0.86
CA ARG A 41 0.85 -13.75 -1.85
C ARG A 41 0.80 -12.26 -2.04
N VAL A 42 1.97 -11.65 -2.23
CA VAL A 42 2.07 -10.23 -2.57
C VAL A 42 2.80 -10.14 -3.90
N ILE A 43 2.20 -9.45 -4.85
CA ILE A 43 2.74 -9.36 -6.21
C ILE A 43 2.99 -7.89 -6.51
N TYR A 44 4.26 -7.54 -6.67
CA TYR A 44 4.68 -6.16 -6.95
C TYR A 44 4.82 -5.94 -8.44
N ASN A 45 4.56 -4.70 -8.86
CA ASN A 45 4.93 -4.30 -10.21
C ASN A 45 6.43 -4.03 -10.26
N GLU A 46 6.93 -3.63 -11.43
CA GLU A 46 8.36 -3.58 -11.68
C GLU A 46 9.08 -2.62 -10.73
N ASP A 47 8.54 -1.42 -10.51
CA ASP A 47 9.19 -0.44 -9.65
C ASP A 47 8.71 -0.52 -8.19
N LYS A 48 7.87 -1.51 -7.88
CA LYS A 48 7.35 -1.76 -6.53
C LYS A 48 6.56 -0.60 -5.94
N THR A 49 6.00 0.23 -6.79
CA THR A 49 5.12 1.30 -6.31
C THR A 49 3.67 0.88 -6.24
N LYS A 50 3.34 -0.29 -6.81
CA LYS A 50 1.99 -0.84 -6.81
C LYS A 50 2.08 -2.33 -6.56
N ARG A 51 1.03 -2.88 -5.95
CA ARG A 51 1.02 -4.31 -5.67
C ARG A 51 -0.40 -4.82 -5.58
N PHE A 52 -0.56 -6.11 -5.89
CA PHE A 52 -1.77 -6.85 -5.53
C PHE A 52 -1.46 -7.74 -4.34
N ILE A 53 -2.42 -7.87 -3.44
CA ILE A 53 -2.31 -8.77 -2.31
C ILE A 53 -3.40 -9.80 -2.43
N LEU A 54 -3.01 -11.05 -2.44
CA LEU A 54 -3.93 -12.17 -2.46
C LEU A 54 -4.18 -12.61 -1.03
N LEU A 55 -5.44 -12.65 -0.66
CA LEU A 55 -5.87 -12.91 0.70
C LEU A 55 -6.71 -14.18 0.74
N LYS A 56 -6.63 -14.89 1.86
CA LYS A 56 -7.45 -16.07 2.08
C LYS A 56 -8.24 -15.86 3.36
N SER A 57 -9.56 -16.01 3.27
CA SER A 57 -10.41 -15.90 4.44
C SER A 57 -10.26 -17.12 5.33
N HIS A 58 -10.66 -16.99 6.58
CA HIS A 58 -10.63 -18.13 7.50
C HIS A 58 -11.61 -19.23 7.10
N SER A 59 -12.60 -18.89 6.30
CA SER A 59 -13.53 -19.89 5.78
C SER A 59 -13.06 -20.55 4.47
N GLY A 60 -11.88 -20.15 3.99
CA GLY A 60 -11.26 -20.83 2.86
C GLY A 60 -11.47 -20.21 1.49
N PHE A 61 -12.04 -19.03 1.43
CA PHE A 61 -12.21 -18.34 0.16
C PHE A 61 -11.08 -17.35 -0.07
N TYR A 62 -10.81 -17.06 -1.33
CA TYR A 62 -9.74 -16.15 -1.74
C TYR A 62 -10.31 -14.86 -2.27
N LYS A 63 -9.58 -13.77 -2.06
CA LYS A 63 -9.88 -12.49 -2.69
C LYS A 63 -8.56 -11.75 -2.86
N TYR A 64 -8.61 -10.63 -3.59
CA TYR A 64 -7.40 -9.82 -3.74
C TYR A 64 -7.75 -8.35 -3.61
N THR A 65 -6.74 -7.56 -3.34
CA THR A 65 -6.87 -6.11 -3.30
C THR A 65 -5.67 -5.50 -4.00
N PHE A 66 -5.87 -4.33 -4.56
CA PHE A 66 -4.81 -3.58 -5.23
C PHE A 66 -4.41 -2.40 -4.36
N GLU A 67 -3.10 -2.22 -4.18
CA GLU A 67 -2.59 -1.16 -3.32
C GLU A 67 -1.56 -0.33 -4.04
N ILE A 68 -1.49 0.94 -3.63
CA ILE A 68 -0.52 1.90 -4.15
C ILE A 68 0.22 2.51 -2.98
N ILE A 69 1.40 3.06 -3.25
CA ILE A 69 2.16 3.76 -2.21
C ILE A 69 1.68 5.19 -2.13
N CYS A 70 1.43 5.63 -0.91
CA CYS A 70 1.13 7.02 -0.58
C CYS A 70 2.31 7.61 0.16
N VAL A 71 2.76 8.78 -0.29
CA VAL A 71 3.83 9.50 0.40
C VAL A 71 3.19 10.51 1.34
N MET A 72 3.65 10.54 2.59
CA MET A 72 3.09 11.44 3.60
C MET A 72 3.45 12.88 3.31
N ASP A 73 2.50 13.78 3.58
CA ASP A 73 2.81 15.20 3.60
C ASP A 73 3.26 15.60 5.01
N GLU A 74 3.52 16.89 5.19
CA GLU A 74 4.01 17.40 6.48
C GLU A 74 3.05 17.13 7.62
N ASP A 75 1.75 17.28 7.36
CA ASP A 75 0.77 17.09 8.42
C ASP A 75 0.70 15.62 8.84
N GLU A 76 0.70 14.72 7.88
CA GLU A 76 0.70 13.30 8.20
C GLU A 76 1.96 12.90 8.94
N TRP A 77 3.11 13.39 8.48
CA TRP A 77 4.36 13.03 9.10
C TRP A 77 4.46 13.56 10.53
N SER A 78 3.92 14.73 10.79
CA SER A 78 3.96 15.30 12.13
C SER A 78 3.24 14.43 13.15
N VAL A 79 2.26 13.64 12.70
CA VAL A 79 1.54 12.72 13.58
C VAL A 79 2.27 11.39 13.71
N CYS A 80 2.92 10.93 12.64
CA CYS A 80 3.46 9.57 12.57
C CYS A 80 4.95 9.48 12.88
N CYS A 81 5.65 10.61 12.95
CA CYS A 81 7.12 10.59 12.98
C CYS A 81 7.71 9.95 14.23
N ASP A 82 6.90 9.79 15.28
CA ASP A 82 7.39 9.19 16.52
C ASP A 82 7.30 7.66 16.51
N ILE A 83 6.75 7.08 15.46
CA ILE A 83 6.63 5.63 15.38
C ILE A 83 7.98 5.07 14.95
N PRO A 84 8.62 4.22 15.77
CA PRO A 84 9.97 3.73 15.44
C PRO A 84 9.97 2.95 14.14
N GLY A 85 10.96 3.23 13.31
CA GLY A 85 11.11 2.53 12.04
C GLY A 85 10.16 2.97 10.95
N GLU A 86 9.35 3.97 11.22
CA GLU A 86 8.37 4.42 10.23
C GLU A 86 9.05 5.22 9.13
N TYR A 87 8.67 4.94 7.89
CA TYR A 87 9.05 5.78 6.77
C TYR A 87 7.90 6.73 6.46
N PRO A 88 8.17 7.87 5.80
CA PRO A 88 7.09 8.80 5.45
C PRO A 88 6.30 8.32 4.22
N ALA A 89 5.96 7.07 4.19
CA ALA A 89 5.19 6.46 3.11
C ALA A 89 4.51 5.21 3.64
N TYR A 90 3.43 4.81 3.00
CA TYR A 90 2.68 3.64 3.42
C TYR A 90 1.88 3.09 2.25
N TRP A 91 1.42 1.86 2.38
CA TRP A 91 0.55 1.23 1.39
C TRP A 91 -0.90 1.57 1.67
N LEU A 92 -1.64 1.84 0.60
CA LEU A 92 -3.04 2.21 0.70
C LEU A 92 -3.82 1.50 -0.40
N PRO A 93 -4.96 0.88 -0.08
CA PRO A 93 -5.76 0.23 -1.12
C PRO A 93 -6.38 1.26 -2.04
N ASP A 94 -6.47 0.89 -3.29
CA ASP A 94 -7.22 1.67 -4.27
C ASP A 94 -8.60 1.02 -4.35
N ASP A 95 -9.60 1.66 -3.75
CA ASP A 95 -10.94 1.10 -3.62
C ASP A 95 -11.58 0.82 -4.96
N ARG A 96 -11.18 1.56 -5.99
CA ARG A 96 -11.77 1.38 -7.30
C ARG A 96 -11.30 0.10 -7.98
N ALA A 97 -10.22 -0.48 -7.50
CA ALA A 97 -9.73 -1.75 -8.04
C ALA A 97 -10.04 -2.91 -7.11
N PHE A 98 -10.89 -2.67 -6.11
CA PHE A 98 -11.17 -3.66 -5.11
C PHE A 98 -12.15 -4.70 -5.67
N ALA A 99 -11.77 -5.95 -5.59
CA ALA A 99 -12.64 -7.02 -6.04
C ALA A 99 -13.54 -7.44 -4.90
N TYR A 100 -14.83 -7.40 -5.14
CA TYR A 100 -15.79 -7.83 -4.12
C TYR A 100 -16.12 -9.31 -4.24
N SER A 101 -15.62 -9.96 -5.28
CA SER A 101 -15.87 -11.38 -5.50
C SER A 101 -14.94 -12.22 -4.66
N PHE A 102 -15.45 -13.36 -4.24
CA PHE A 102 -14.65 -14.36 -3.58
C PHE A 102 -14.46 -15.54 -4.54
N PHE A 103 -13.31 -16.16 -4.47
CA PHE A 103 -12.93 -17.24 -5.37
C PHE A 103 -12.68 -18.50 -4.55
N GLY A 104 -12.99 -19.65 -5.13
CA GLY A 104 -12.85 -20.92 -4.44
C GLY A 104 -11.42 -21.42 -4.40
N THR A 105 -10.57 -20.99 -5.33
CA THR A 105 -9.18 -21.44 -5.39
C THR A 105 -8.27 -20.27 -5.63
N GLU A 106 -7.00 -20.47 -5.28
CA GLU A 106 -5.98 -19.46 -5.53
C GLU A 106 -5.82 -19.19 -7.03
N GLU A 107 -5.90 -20.24 -7.85
CA GLU A 107 -5.76 -20.10 -9.29
C GLU A 107 -6.85 -19.22 -9.88
N GLU A 108 -8.09 -19.41 -9.41
CA GLU A 108 -9.20 -18.59 -9.88
C GLU A 108 -9.00 -17.13 -9.52
N ALA A 109 -8.55 -16.88 -8.30
CA ALA A 109 -8.30 -15.51 -7.85
C ALA A 109 -7.19 -14.86 -8.67
N LEU A 110 -6.09 -15.59 -8.89
CA LEU A 110 -4.99 -15.07 -9.67
C LEU A 110 -5.38 -14.80 -11.12
N SER A 111 -6.18 -15.69 -11.70
CA SER A 111 -6.63 -15.52 -13.07
C SER A 111 -7.48 -14.26 -13.21
N SER A 112 -8.39 -14.05 -12.26
CA SER A 112 -9.23 -12.85 -12.25
C SER A 112 -8.40 -11.60 -12.07
N MET A 113 -7.42 -11.65 -11.15
CA MET A 113 -6.55 -10.52 -10.86
C MET A 113 -5.80 -10.08 -12.13
N LYS A 114 -5.31 -11.05 -12.90
CA LYS A 114 -4.52 -10.74 -14.09
C LYS A 114 -5.35 -10.13 -15.21
N GLN A 115 -6.67 -10.17 -15.09
CA GLN A 115 -7.55 -9.53 -16.06
C GLN A 115 -7.98 -8.14 -15.63
N GLU A 116 -7.61 -7.70 -14.42
CA GLU A 116 -7.93 -6.36 -13.97
C GLU A 116 -7.19 -5.33 -14.80
N SER A 117 -7.86 -4.21 -15.05
CA SER A 117 -7.25 -3.14 -15.84
C SER A 117 -5.99 -2.63 -15.15
N LYS A 118 -5.97 -2.60 -13.83
CA LYS A 118 -4.76 -2.18 -13.10
C LYS A 118 -3.61 -3.14 -13.30
N TYR A 119 -3.88 -4.45 -13.35
CA TYR A 119 -2.83 -5.41 -13.64
C TYR A 119 -2.29 -5.21 -15.04
N LEU A 120 -3.18 -5.12 -16.02
CA LEU A 120 -2.77 -4.96 -17.41
C LEU A 120 -1.99 -3.67 -17.62
N GLN A 121 -2.32 -2.65 -16.86
CA GLN A 121 -1.67 -1.34 -17.01
C GLN A 121 -0.29 -1.29 -16.35
N TYR A 122 -0.11 -1.93 -15.20
CA TYR A 122 1.07 -1.71 -14.38
C TYR A 122 1.96 -2.93 -14.18
N PHE A 123 1.50 -4.15 -14.50
CA PHE A 123 2.20 -5.37 -14.11
C PHE A 123 2.68 -6.20 -15.29
N LYS A 124 2.86 -5.57 -16.42
CA LYS A 124 3.26 -6.33 -17.59
C LYS A 124 4.71 -6.67 -17.59
#